data_0b4dc746b23b2960985931a6e8f1b4e5
#
_entry.id   0b4dc746b23b2960985931a6e8f1b4e5
#
_cell.length_a   1.000
_cell.length_b   1.000
_cell.length_c   1.000
_cell.angle_alpha   90.00
_cell.angle_beta   90.00
_cell.angle_gamma   90.00
#
_symmetry.space_group_name_H-M   'P 1'
#
loop_
_entity.id
_entity.type
_entity.pdbx_description
1 polymer ?
#
loop_
_entity_poly.entity_id
_entity_poly.type
_entity_poly.pdbx_seq_one_letter_code
_entity_poly.pdbx_strand_id
1 'polypeptide(L)'
;MKGIVLAGGAGTRLYPLTMVTSKQLLPVYDKPMIYYPLSTLMLAGIKDILIISTPTDTPRFEELLGDGSKYGIKLSYCVQPSPDGLAQAFILGEKFIGKDACAMVLGDNIFYGSGFKKLLKESVENAEKKNKATIFGYHVNDPERFGIVEFDKNGKVLSVEEKPKNPKSNYCITGLYFYPKGVSKMANQVKPSARGELEITTLNDMYLKKNKLSVQLLDKGFAWLDTGTMDSLVDAADFVRMVEQRQSIMISSLEEIAYENKWIDKKQLLESAKRYGKSPYGEHLKHVAEGKI
;
A
#
# COMPACT_ATOMS: atom_id res chain seq x y z
N MET A 1 6.38 13.18 6.12
CA MET A 1 5.18 12.51 5.51
C MET A 1 4.63 11.46 6.44
N LYS A 2 3.31 11.32 6.52
CA LYS A 2 2.60 10.25 7.21
C LYS A 2 2.20 9.15 6.22
N GLY A 3 2.01 7.91 6.71
CA GLY A 3 1.52 6.80 5.91
C GLY A 3 0.19 6.27 6.43
N ILE A 4 -0.66 5.77 5.54
CA ILE A 4 -1.89 5.03 5.89
C ILE A 4 -1.85 3.69 5.16
N VAL A 5 -2.08 2.60 5.88
CA VAL A 5 -2.45 1.32 5.29
C VAL A 5 -3.96 1.14 5.54
N LEU A 6 -4.73 1.11 4.46
CA LEU A 6 -6.17 0.87 4.56
C LEU A 6 -6.45 -0.64 4.45
N ALA A 7 -6.68 -1.25 5.59
CA ALA A 7 -6.91 -2.69 5.77
C ALA A 7 -8.35 -2.99 6.22
N GLY A 8 -9.30 -2.23 5.70
CA GLY A 8 -10.74 -2.39 5.95
C GLY A 8 -11.43 -3.30 4.94
N GLY A 9 -12.74 -3.42 5.09
CA GLY A 9 -13.61 -4.17 4.20
C GLY A 9 -13.84 -5.63 4.64
N ALA A 10 -15.02 -6.15 4.32
CA ALA A 10 -15.48 -7.48 4.76
C ALA A 10 -14.83 -8.66 4.01
N GLY A 11 -14.13 -8.42 2.89
CA GLY A 11 -13.45 -9.48 2.13
C GLY A 11 -14.38 -10.56 1.57
N THR A 12 -15.65 -10.26 1.33
CA THR A 12 -16.69 -11.25 0.98
C THR A 12 -16.39 -12.08 -0.27
N ARG A 13 -15.61 -11.54 -1.20
CA ARG A 13 -15.17 -12.28 -2.40
C ARG A 13 -14.20 -13.44 -2.08
N LEU A 14 -13.66 -13.47 -0.86
CA LEU A 14 -12.77 -14.52 -0.36
C LEU A 14 -13.45 -15.44 0.67
N TYR A 15 -14.78 -15.42 0.79
CA TYR A 15 -15.48 -16.39 1.62
C TYR A 15 -15.26 -17.82 1.10
N PRO A 16 -15.06 -18.83 1.98
CA PRO A 16 -15.14 -18.76 3.44
C PRO A 16 -13.85 -18.33 4.17
N LEU A 17 -12.73 -18.08 3.49
CA LEU A 17 -11.44 -17.76 4.13
C LEU A 17 -11.50 -16.55 5.07
N THR A 18 -12.31 -15.54 4.72
CA THR A 18 -12.43 -14.29 5.46
C THR A 18 -13.63 -14.21 6.39
N MET A 19 -14.31 -15.34 6.67
CA MET A 19 -15.46 -15.35 7.59
C MET A 19 -15.06 -15.04 9.05
N VAL A 20 -13.83 -15.35 9.43
CA VAL A 20 -13.33 -15.21 10.81
C VAL A 20 -12.04 -14.40 10.92
N THR A 21 -11.55 -13.86 9.82
CA THR A 21 -10.32 -13.07 9.79
C THR A 21 -10.32 -12.05 8.66
N SER A 22 -9.58 -10.96 8.86
CA SER A 22 -9.32 -9.98 7.81
C SER A 22 -8.58 -10.62 6.63
N LYS A 23 -8.93 -10.18 5.40
CA LYS A 23 -8.20 -10.56 4.19
C LYS A 23 -6.70 -10.28 4.33
N GLN A 24 -6.33 -9.16 4.89
CA GLN A 24 -4.94 -8.71 5.02
C GLN A 24 -4.13 -9.50 6.06
N LEU A 25 -4.78 -10.38 6.82
CA LEU A 25 -4.13 -11.36 7.70
C LEU A 25 -3.93 -12.74 7.05
N LEU A 26 -4.54 -12.98 5.89
CA LEU A 26 -4.30 -14.20 5.13
C LEU A 26 -2.84 -14.26 4.67
N PRO A 27 -2.26 -15.47 4.60
CA PRO A 27 -0.90 -15.63 4.11
C PRO A 27 -0.82 -15.37 2.60
N VAL A 28 0.24 -14.67 2.19
CA VAL A 28 0.69 -14.65 0.81
C VAL A 28 2.09 -15.25 0.83
N TYR A 29 2.17 -16.52 0.47
CA TYR A 29 3.32 -17.41 0.57
C TYR A 29 3.84 -17.56 2.01
N ASP A 30 4.81 -16.78 2.45
CA ASP A 30 5.58 -16.98 3.69
C ASP A 30 5.25 -15.97 4.81
N LYS A 31 4.41 -14.97 4.53
CA LYS A 31 4.05 -13.91 5.49
C LYS A 31 2.62 -13.40 5.32
N PRO A 32 2.03 -12.76 6.36
CA PRO A 32 0.71 -12.12 6.24
C PRO A 32 0.69 -11.03 5.18
N MET A 33 -0.41 -10.94 4.44
CA MET A 33 -0.58 -9.97 3.34
C MET A 33 -0.26 -8.53 3.74
N ILE A 34 -0.58 -8.11 4.97
CA ILE A 34 -0.34 -6.74 5.45
C ILE A 34 1.14 -6.32 5.41
N TYR A 35 2.09 -7.28 5.41
CA TYR A 35 3.52 -6.98 5.32
C TYR A 35 3.89 -6.29 4.02
N TYR A 36 3.24 -6.64 2.90
CA TYR A 36 3.54 -6.10 1.57
C TYR A 36 3.21 -4.61 1.46
N PRO A 37 1.97 -4.15 1.74
CA PRO A 37 1.67 -2.72 1.72
C PRO A 37 2.44 -1.94 2.79
N LEU A 38 2.66 -2.52 3.98
CA LEU A 38 3.46 -1.87 5.01
C LEU A 38 4.90 -1.65 4.55
N SER A 39 5.51 -2.67 3.91
CA SER A 39 6.86 -2.56 3.33
C SER A 39 6.95 -1.48 2.25
N THR A 40 5.89 -1.29 1.46
CA THR A 40 5.83 -0.25 0.42
C THR A 40 5.99 1.15 1.03
N LEU A 41 5.31 1.44 2.15
CA LEU A 41 5.48 2.72 2.87
C LEU A 41 6.87 2.83 3.49
N MET A 42 7.42 1.75 4.04
CA MET A 42 8.77 1.73 4.59
C MET A 42 9.84 1.97 3.51
N LEU A 43 9.69 1.40 2.32
CA LEU A 43 10.56 1.64 1.16
C LEU A 43 10.50 3.11 0.69
N ALA A 44 9.35 3.77 0.85
CA ALA A 44 9.20 5.20 0.61
C ALA A 44 9.89 6.07 1.68
N GLY A 45 10.43 5.47 2.76
CA GLY A 45 11.05 6.18 3.87
C GLY A 45 10.07 6.68 4.94
N ILE A 46 8.83 6.20 4.93
CA ILE A 46 7.78 6.63 5.86
C ILE A 46 7.84 5.79 7.13
N LYS A 47 7.96 6.46 8.29
CA LYS A 47 8.11 5.82 9.61
C LYS A 47 6.88 5.93 10.49
N ASP A 48 6.02 6.91 10.27
CA ASP A 48 4.83 7.15 11.09
C ASP A 48 3.61 6.72 10.28
N ILE A 49 3.01 5.59 10.64
CA ILE A 49 2.03 4.87 9.82
C ILE A 49 0.78 4.57 10.64
N LEU A 50 -0.38 4.85 10.07
CA LEU A 50 -1.69 4.52 10.60
C LEU A 50 -2.26 3.30 9.87
N ILE A 51 -2.63 2.28 10.62
CA ILE A 51 -3.40 1.13 10.13
C ILE A 51 -4.87 1.43 10.37
N ILE A 52 -5.67 1.47 9.31
CA ILE A 52 -7.12 1.64 9.40
C ILE A 52 -7.77 0.30 9.08
N SER A 53 -8.55 -0.24 10.01
CA SER A 53 -9.21 -1.54 9.85
C SER A 53 -10.59 -1.60 10.50
N THR A 54 -11.26 -2.74 10.37
CA THR A 54 -12.57 -2.99 10.98
C THR A 54 -12.50 -3.04 12.51
N PRO A 55 -13.60 -2.84 13.23
CA PRO A 55 -13.62 -3.01 14.69
C PRO A 55 -13.14 -4.39 15.14
N THR A 56 -13.49 -5.44 14.39
CA THR A 56 -13.14 -6.84 14.71
C THR A 56 -11.67 -7.16 14.47
N ASP A 57 -11.06 -6.57 13.43
CA ASP A 57 -9.73 -6.96 13.00
C ASP A 57 -8.63 -6.03 13.53
N THR A 58 -8.96 -4.80 13.94
CA THR A 58 -7.98 -3.86 14.50
C THR A 58 -7.16 -4.47 15.65
N PRO A 59 -7.76 -5.16 16.66
CA PRO A 59 -6.98 -5.80 17.71
C PRO A 59 -5.99 -6.87 17.22
N ARG A 60 -6.34 -7.59 16.15
CA ARG A 60 -5.47 -8.60 15.55
C ARG A 60 -4.26 -8.00 14.86
N PHE A 61 -4.43 -6.83 14.22
CA PHE A 61 -3.30 -6.08 13.66
C PHE A 61 -2.41 -5.51 14.76
N GLU A 62 -2.98 -5.03 15.87
CA GLU A 62 -2.24 -4.58 17.04
C GLU A 62 -1.41 -5.73 17.66
N GLU A 63 -1.99 -6.92 17.78
CA GLU A 63 -1.28 -8.11 18.26
C GLU A 63 -0.13 -8.51 17.33
N LEU A 64 -0.37 -8.55 16.02
CA LEU A 64 0.62 -8.96 15.02
C LEU A 64 1.79 -7.97 14.92
N LEU A 65 1.48 -6.68 14.79
CA LEU A 65 2.44 -5.66 14.40
C LEU A 65 2.99 -4.86 15.60
N GLY A 66 2.24 -4.79 16.70
CA GLY A 66 2.58 -4.00 17.89
C GLY A 66 2.60 -2.50 17.60
N ASP A 67 3.43 -1.76 18.30
CA ASP A 67 3.63 -0.33 18.11
C ASP A 67 4.59 0.04 16.96
N GLY A 68 5.12 -0.96 16.26
CA GLY A 68 6.07 -0.81 15.16
C GLY A 68 7.53 -0.64 15.57
N SER A 69 7.83 -0.53 16.86
CA SER A 69 9.21 -0.28 17.38
C SER A 69 10.18 -1.38 16.92
N LYS A 70 9.73 -2.62 16.82
CA LYS A 70 10.52 -3.76 16.31
C LYS A 70 10.99 -3.61 14.86
N TYR A 71 10.34 -2.72 14.10
CA TYR A 71 10.70 -2.37 12.72
C TYR A 71 11.29 -0.94 12.63
N GLY A 72 11.61 -0.30 13.76
CA GLY A 72 12.11 1.07 13.79
C GLY A 72 11.13 2.12 13.23
N ILE A 73 9.85 1.83 13.21
CA ILE A 73 8.74 2.70 12.82
C ILE A 73 7.77 2.90 13.98
N LYS A 74 6.80 3.80 13.79
CA LYS A 74 5.71 4.01 14.74
C LYS A 74 4.39 3.66 14.07
N LEU A 75 3.69 2.70 14.64
CA LEU A 75 2.35 2.31 14.21
C LEU A 75 1.29 2.90 15.14
N SER A 76 0.22 3.35 14.55
CA SER A 76 -1.02 3.75 15.21
C SER A 76 -2.18 3.03 14.54
N TYR A 77 -3.31 2.91 15.22
CA TYR A 77 -4.45 2.16 14.74
C TYR A 77 -5.70 3.00 14.81
N CYS A 78 -6.58 2.82 13.83
CA CYS A 78 -7.87 3.50 13.75
C CYS A 78 -8.94 2.53 13.25
N VAL A 79 -10.10 2.57 13.91
CA VAL A 79 -11.25 1.76 13.51
C VAL A 79 -12.01 2.47 12.40
N GLN A 80 -12.27 1.76 11.29
CA GLN A 80 -13.23 2.14 10.26
C GLN A 80 -14.56 1.48 10.58
N PRO A 81 -15.58 2.22 11.02
CA PRO A 81 -16.86 1.63 11.45
C PRO A 81 -17.67 1.06 10.28
N SER A 82 -17.55 1.64 9.09
CA SER A 82 -18.20 1.21 7.85
C SER A 82 -17.31 1.51 6.65
N PRO A 83 -17.32 0.66 5.59
CA PRO A 83 -16.49 0.84 4.42
C PRO A 83 -17.11 1.84 3.42
N ASP A 84 -17.13 3.12 3.76
CA ASP A 84 -17.82 4.16 2.99
C ASP A 84 -16.98 4.71 1.82
N GLY A 85 -15.95 3.99 1.40
CA GLY A 85 -15.08 4.34 0.28
C GLY A 85 -13.65 4.68 0.70
N LEU A 86 -12.73 4.69 -0.29
CA LEU A 86 -11.30 4.82 -0.01
C LEU A 86 -10.91 6.22 0.51
N ALA A 87 -11.59 7.28 0.05
CA ALA A 87 -11.30 8.64 0.52
C ALA A 87 -11.64 8.85 2.00
N GLN A 88 -12.51 8.03 2.60
CA GLN A 88 -12.83 8.05 4.03
C GLN A 88 -11.58 7.89 4.90
N ALA A 89 -10.57 7.14 4.43
CA ALA A 89 -9.32 6.94 5.17
C ALA A 89 -8.64 8.26 5.59
N PHE A 90 -8.70 9.29 4.73
CA PHE A 90 -8.12 10.60 5.04
C PHE A 90 -8.96 11.43 6.00
N ILE A 91 -10.26 11.14 6.09
CA ILE A 91 -11.18 11.76 7.05
C ILE A 91 -10.95 11.15 8.43
N LEU A 92 -10.94 9.82 8.53
CA LEU A 92 -10.66 9.09 9.76
C LEU A 92 -9.24 9.39 10.29
N GLY A 93 -8.28 9.49 9.37
CA GLY A 93 -6.88 9.79 9.67
C GLY A 93 -6.58 11.28 9.89
N GLU A 94 -7.54 12.21 9.88
CA GLU A 94 -7.30 13.66 9.89
C GLU A 94 -6.41 14.11 11.04
N LYS A 95 -6.69 13.64 12.26
CA LYS A 95 -5.88 13.98 13.45
C LYS A 95 -4.45 13.45 13.37
N PHE A 96 -4.28 12.24 12.82
CA PHE A 96 -2.97 11.61 12.63
C PHE A 96 -2.17 12.32 11.54
N ILE A 97 -2.77 12.66 10.41
CA ILE A 97 -2.15 13.35 9.28
C ILE A 97 -1.75 14.78 9.69
N GLY A 98 -2.63 15.49 10.35
CA GLY A 98 -2.40 16.86 10.80
C GLY A 98 -2.05 17.80 9.62
N LYS A 99 -0.84 18.37 9.68
CA LYS A 99 -0.34 19.31 8.65
C LYS A 99 0.63 18.68 7.65
N ASP A 100 0.82 17.36 7.73
CA ASP A 100 1.78 16.65 6.89
C ASP A 100 1.20 16.26 5.53
N ALA A 101 2.09 15.94 4.58
CA ALA A 101 1.76 15.17 3.41
C ALA A 101 1.46 13.71 3.83
N CYS A 102 0.64 13.00 3.05
CA CYS A 102 0.22 11.65 3.39
C CYS A 102 0.30 10.71 2.18
N ALA A 103 0.90 9.55 2.38
CA ALA A 103 0.77 8.42 1.45
C ALA A 103 -0.28 7.45 1.97
N MET A 104 -1.02 6.81 1.07
CA MET A 104 -1.93 5.72 1.38
C MET A 104 -1.67 4.54 0.46
N VAL A 105 -1.69 3.35 1.03
CA VAL A 105 -1.64 2.09 0.30
C VAL A 105 -2.80 1.20 0.74
N LEU A 106 -3.41 0.50 -0.22
CA LEU A 106 -4.45 -0.49 0.08
C LEU A 106 -3.81 -1.75 0.63
N GLY A 107 -4.40 -2.29 1.68
CA GLY A 107 -3.87 -3.40 2.46
C GLY A 107 -3.77 -4.74 1.73
N ASP A 108 -4.31 -4.83 0.52
CA ASP A 108 -4.35 -6.00 -0.34
C ASP A 108 -3.55 -5.84 -1.65
N ASN A 109 -2.75 -4.78 -1.75
CA ASN A 109 -1.93 -4.51 -2.92
C ASN A 109 -0.46 -4.90 -2.67
N ILE A 110 0.10 -5.64 -3.60
CA ILE A 110 1.49 -6.07 -3.60
C ILE A 110 2.20 -5.42 -4.79
N PHE A 111 3.34 -4.81 -4.53
CA PHE A 111 4.17 -4.17 -5.54
C PHE A 111 5.56 -4.79 -5.54
N TYR A 112 6.05 -5.17 -6.71
CA TYR A 112 7.40 -5.64 -6.89
C TYR A 112 7.97 -5.15 -8.23
N GLY A 113 9.22 -4.71 -8.22
CA GLY A 113 9.91 -4.31 -9.45
C GLY A 113 11.18 -3.51 -9.19
N SER A 114 12.11 -3.65 -10.14
CA SER A 114 13.38 -2.90 -10.09
C SER A 114 13.12 -1.39 -10.20
N GLY A 115 13.80 -0.59 -9.38
CA GLY A 115 13.63 0.86 -9.38
C GLY A 115 12.43 1.39 -8.60
N PHE A 116 11.61 0.52 -7.97
CA PHE A 116 10.41 0.95 -7.24
C PHE A 116 10.74 1.98 -6.14
N LYS A 117 11.81 1.77 -5.37
CA LYS A 117 12.27 2.70 -4.33
C LYS A 117 12.53 4.12 -4.89
N LYS A 118 12.98 4.24 -6.16
CA LYS A 118 13.17 5.54 -6.82
C LYS A 118 11.82 6.24 -7.10
N LEU A 119 10.85 5.51 -7.69
CA LEU A 119 9.51 6.04 -7.97
C LEU A 119 8.81 6.50 -6.68
N LEU A 120 8.96 5.74 -5.60
CA LEU A 120 8.42 6.11 -4.28
C LEU A 120 9.03 7.41 -3.75
N LYS A 121 10.36 7.56 -3.82
CA LYS A 121 11.05 8.78 -3.41
C LYS A 121 10.64 10.00 -4.22
N GLU A 122 10.50 9.88 -5.53
CA GLU A 122 10.01 10.93 -6.40
C GLU A 122 8.57 11.35 -6.04
N SER A 123 7.73 10.37 -5.66
CA SER A 123 6.35 10.63 -5.22
C SER A 123 6.29 11.35 -3.87
N VAL A 124 7.18 11.02 -2.94
CA VAL A 124 7.36 11.76 -1.68
C VAL A 124 7.78 13.20 -1.97
N GLU A 125 8.76 13.43 -2.87
CA GLU A 125 9.19 14.77 -3.25
C GLU A 125 8.09 15.58 -3.94
N ASN A 126 7.30 14.95 -4.80
CA ASN A 126 6.16 15.60 -5.44
C ASN A 126 5.16 16.10 -4.40
N ALA A 127 4.83 15.27 -3.40
CA ALA A 127 3.88 15.64 -2.35
C ALA A 127 4.44 16.68 -1.38
N GLU A 128 5.66 16.52 -0.88
CA GLU A 128 6.22 17.37 0.16
C GLU A 128 6.77 18.70 -0.37
N LYS A 129 7.47 18.67 -1.52
CA LYS A 129 8.19 19.83 -2.05
C LYS A 129 7.44 20.54 -3.18
N LYS A 130 6.74 19.79 -4.07
CA LYS A 130 6.09 20.35 -5.25
C LYS A 130 4.59 20.57 -5.08
N ASN A 131 4.03 20.17 -3.92
CA ASN A 131 2.59 20.28 -3.62
C ASN A 131 1.70 19.61 -4.69
N LYS A 132 2.12 18.41 -5.16
CA LYS A 132 1.43 17.60 -6.16
C LYS A 132 1.08 16.24 -5.60
N ALA A 133 -0.12 15.76 -5.91
CA ALA A 133 -0.50 14.37 -5.69
C ALA A 133 0.15 13.48 -6.77
N THR A 134 0.42 12.22 -6.41
CA THR A 134 0.92 11.20 -7.33
C THR A 134 0.09 9.93 -7.20
N ILE A 135 -0.39 9.42 -8.33
CA ILE A 135 -1.02 8.12 -8.49
C ILE A 135 -0.11 7.20 -9.30
N PHE A 136 -0.33 5.89 -9.22
CA PHE A 136 0.45 4.91 -9.97
C PHE A 136 -0.44 4.21 -10.99
N GLY A 137 -0.02 4.26 -12.25
CA GLY A 137 -0.69 3.63 -13.38
C GLY A 137 -0.06 2.29 -13.73
N TYR A 138 -0.88 1.26 -13.94
CA TYR A 138 -0.46 -0.08 -14.37
C TYR A 138 -1.33 -0.55 -15.54
N HIS A 139 -0.70 -1.10 -16.57
CA HIS A 139 -1.42 -1.59 -17.76
C HIS A 139 -2.14 -2.90 -17.47
N VAL A 140 -3.44 -2.96 -17.74
CA VAL A 140 -4.30 -4.13 -17.53
C VAL A 140 -5.10 -4.47 -18.79
N ASN A 141 -5.61 -5.71 -18.86
CA ASN A 141 -6.43 -6.18 -19.99
C ASN A 141 -7.94 -6.00 -19.73
N ASP A 142 -8.35 -5.73 -18.49
CA ASP A 142 -9.73 -5.59 -18.02
C ASP A 142 -9.94 -4.24 -17.29
N PRO A 143 -9.68 -3.10 -17.98
CA PRO A 143 -9.64 -1.78 -17.35
C PRO A 143 -10.97 -1.34 -16.73
N GLU A 144 -12.11 -1.82 -17.21
CA GLU A 144 -13.46 -1.48 -16.72
C GLU A 144 -13.69 -1.83 -15.23
N ARG A 145 -12.83 -2.68 -14.67
CA ARG A 145 -12.93 -3.08 -13.25
C ARG A 145 -12.34 -2.08 -12.29
N PHE A 146 -11.54 -1.12 -12.76
CA PHE A 146 -10.68 -0.26 -11.97
C PHE A 146 -10.97 1.22 -12.21
N GLY A 147 -10.45 2.07 -11.34
CA GLY A 147 -10.25 3.47 -11.66
C GLY A 147 -9.20 3.60 -12.77
N ILE A 148 -9.48 4.40 -13.79
CA ILE A 148 -8.64 4.53 -14.98
C ILE A 148 -8.02 5.91 -15.04
N VAL A 149 -6.76 5.97 -15.47
CA VAL A 149 -6.05 7.22 -15.77
C VAL A 149 -5.74 7.32 -17.25
N GLU A 150 -6.11 8.46 -17.85
CA GLU A 150 -5.71 8.87 -19.19
C GLU A 150 -4.60 9.92 -19.09
N PHE A 151 -3.57 9.80 -19.92
CA PHE A 151 -2.45 10.74 -19.97
C PHE A 151 -1.94 10.91 -21.39
N ASP A 152 -1.29 12.03 -21.66
CA ASP A 152 -0.67 12.30 -22.95
C ASP A 152 0.74 11.64 -23.06
N LYS A 153 1.35 11.74 -24.25
CA LYS A 153 2.70 11.21 -24.53
C LYS A 153 3.82 11.80 -23.65
N ASN A 154 3.56 12.89 -22.96
CA ASN A 154 4.50 13.54 -22.04
C ASN A 154 4.21 13.14 -20.57
N GLY A 155 3.27 12.23 -20.32
CA GLY A 155 2.87 11.79 -18.98
C GLY A 155 1.96 12.79 -18.24
N LYS A 156 1.40 13.81 -18.91
CA LYS A 156 0.44 14.71 -18.29
C LYS A 156 -0.92 14.03 -18.20
N VAL A 157 -1.46 13.94 -16.97
CA VAL A 157 -2.80 13.37 -16.74
C VAL A 157 -3.86 14.24 -17.40
N LEU A 158 -4.74 13.61 -18.19
CA LEU A 158 -5.84 14.24 -18.91
C LEU A 158 -7.18 13.99 -18.23
N SER A 159 -7.43 12.75 -17.78
CA SER A 159 -8.65 12.40 -17.07
C SER A 159 -8.41 11.25 -16.09
N VAL A 160 -9.29 11.13 -15.08
CA VAL A 160 -9.41 9.97 -14.20
C VAL A 160 -10.89 9.61 -14.10
N GLU A 161 -11.21 8.32 -14.25
CA GLU A 161 -12.59 7.82 -14.27
C GLU A 161 -12.72 6.55 -13.42
N GLU A 162 -13.75 6.48 -12.58
CA GLU A 162 -14.01 5.31 -11.73
C GLU A 162 -14.83 4.27 -12.50
N LYS A 163 -14.25 3.10 -12.74
CA LYS A 163 -14.89 1.94 -13.37
C LYS A 163 -15.74 2.30 -14.60
N PRO A 164 -15.15 2.96 -15.60
CA PRO A 164 -15.90 3.41 -16.78
C PRO A 164 -16.38 2.23 -17.62
N LYS A 165 -17.59 2.31 -18.19
CA LYS A 165 -18.09 1.30 -19.14
C LYS A 165 -17.29 1.28 -20.43
N ASN A 166 -16.75 2.41 -20.84
CA ASN A 166 -15.91 2.58 -22.03
C ASN A 166 -14.60 3.25 -21.61
N PRO A 167 -13.60 2.49 -21.16
CA PRO A 167 -12.33 3.05 -20.68
C PRO A 167 -11.58 3.80 -21.79
N LYS A 168 -11.04 4.98 -21.48
CA LYS A 168 -10.23 5.78 -22.41
C LYS A 168 -8.78 5.31 -22.49
N SER A 169 -8.37 4.46 -21.58
CA SER A 169 -7.01 3.92 -21.51
C SER A 169 -7.05 2.54 -20.84
N ASN A 170 -6.01 1.73 -21.05
CA ASN A 170 -5.81 0.47 -20.35
C ASN A 170 -4.94 0.62 -19.09
N TYR A 171 -4.67 1.85 -18.65
CA TYR A 171 -3.92 2.07 -17.43
C TYR A 171 -4.85 2.27 -16.24
N CYS A 172 -4.90 1.27 -15.36
CA CYS A 172 -5.61 1.38 -14.10
C CYS A 172 -4.81 2.16 -13.06
N ILE A 173 -5.51 2.81 -12.14
CA ILE A 173 -4.93 3.43 -10.95
C ILE A 173 -4.79 2.34 -9.89
N THR A 174 -3.55 2.06 -9.49
CA THR A 174 -3.28 1.06 -8.44
C THR A 174 -3.67 1.59 -7.06
N GLY A 175 -3.62 0.72 -6.04
CA GLY A 175 -3.93 1.10 -4.66
C GLY A 175 -2.81 1.82 -3.91
N LEU A 176 -2.05 2.70 -4.57
CA LEU A 176 -0.96 3.46 -3.96
C LEU A 176 -1.07 4.94 -4.34
N TYR A 177 -1.13 5.81 -3.34
CA TYR A 177 -1.42 7.22 -3.49
C TYR A 177 -0.50 8.07 -2.63
N PHE A 178 -0.03 9.20 -3.16
CA PHE A 178 0.72 10.20 -2.42
C PHE A 178 0.03 11.55 -2.57
N TYR A 179 -0.27 12.20 -1.45
CA TYR A 179 -0.96 13.48 -1.44
C TYR A 179 -0.17 14.53 -0.67
N PRO A 180 -0.15 15.79 -1.12
CA PRO A 180 0.43 16.90 -0.38
C PRO A 180 -0.39 17.20 0.88
N LYS A 181 0.14 18.08 1.72
CA LYS A 181 -0.55 18.58 2.91
C LYS A 181 -1.96 19.07 2.58
N GLY A 182 -2.89 18.81 3.51
CA GLY A 182 -4.29 19.25 3.39
C GLY A 182 -5.20 18.24 2.70
N VAL A 183 -4.75 17.00 2.46
CA VAL A 183 -5.56 15.94 1.85
C VAL A 183 -6.87 15.68 2.60
N SER A 184 -6.86 15.70 3.96
CA SER A 184 -8.07 15.49 4.76
C SER A 184 -9.14 16.55 4.48
N LYS A 185 -8.74 17.82 4.33
CA LYS A 185 -9.67 18.90 3.95
C LYS A 185 -10.26 18.72 2.55
N MET A 186 -9.49 18.14 1.63
CA MET A 186 -9.97 17.81 0.29
C MET A 186 -10.91 16.60 0.35
N ALA A 187 -10.57 15.56 1.09
CA ALA A 187 -11.39 14.37 1.26
C ALA A 187 -12.75 14.68 1.89
N ASN A 188 -12.81 15.61 2.85
CA ASN A 188 -14.07 16.08 3.45
C ASN A 188 -15.02 16.78 2.44
N GLN A 189 -14.55 17.16 1.25
CA GLN A 189 -15.38 17.74 0.19
C GLN A 189 -15.86 16.71 -0.83
N VAL A 190 -15.37 15.47 -0.77
CA VAL A 190 -15.81 14.38 -1.63
C VAL A 190 -17.26 14.01 -1.23
N LYS A 191 -18.14 13.98 -2.23
CA LYS A 191 -19.51 13.53 -2.05
C LYS A 191 -19.63 12.06 -2.41
N PRO A 192 -20.52 11.30 -1.73
CA PRO A 192 -20.78 9.92 -2.11
C PRO A 192 -21.18 9.81 -3.59
N SER A 193 -20.65 8.80 -4.26
CA SER A 193 -21.00 8.45 -5.63
C SER A 193 -22.38 7.81 -5.71
N ALA A 194 -22.84 7.47 -6.92
CA ALA A 194 -24.05 6.68 -7.12
C ALA A 194 -24.01 5.30 -6.42
N ARG A 195 -22.81 4.82 -6.04
CA ARG A 195 -22.63 3.60 -5.23
C ARG A 195 -22.66 3.85 -3.72
N GLY A 196 -22.84 5.10 -3.29
CA GLY A 196 -22.78 5.50 -1.88
C GLY A 196 -21.37 5.62 -1.32
N GLU A 197 -20.33 5.53 -2.14
CA GLU A 197 -18.92 5.51 -1.71
C GLU A 197 -18.24 6.88 -1.89
N LEU A 198 -17.36 7.24 -0.95
CA LEU A 198 -16.42 8.35 -1.06
C LEU A 198 -15.24 7.91 -1.94
N GLU A 199 -15.39 8.12 -3.25
CA GLU A 199 -14.45 7.59 -4.23
C GLU A 199 -13.09 8.29 -4.19
N ILE A 200 -12.03 7.51 -4.20
CA ILE A 200 -10.67 8.04 -4.30
C ILE A 200 -10.43 8.70 -5.67
N THR A 201 -11.11 8.20 -6.72
CA THR A 201 -11.03 8.78 -8.06
C THR A 201 -11.60 10.19 -8.09
N THR A 202 -12.66 10.47 -7.33
CA THR A 202 -13.18 11.84 -7.15
C THR A 202 -12.15 12.75 -6.48
N LEU A 203 -11.46 12.26 -5.44
CA LEU A 203 -10.39 13.01 -4.80
C LEU A 203 -9.22 13.29 -5.78
N ASN A 204 -8.84 12.30 -6.59
CA ASN A 204 -7.82 12.47 -7.64
C ASN A 204 -8.24 13.50 -8.67
N ASP A 205 -9.50 13.49 -9.14
CA ASP A 205 -10.04 14.47 -10.08
C ASP A 205 -10.01 15.90 -9.50
N MET A 206 -10.27 16.07 -8.20
CA MET A 206 -10.13 17.37 -7.54
C MET A 206 -8.70 17.91 -7.57
N TYR A 207 -7.68 17.03 -7.47
CA TYR A 207 -6.27 17.42 -7.66
C TYR A 207 -5.95 17.66 -9.12
N LEU A 208 -6.50 16.88 -10.05
CA LEU A 208 -6.34 17.08 -11.50
C LEU A 208 -6.88 18.45 -11.94
N LYS A 209 -8.08 18.82 -11.53
CA LYS A 209 -8.70 20.13 -11.82
C LYS A 209 -7.88 21.33 -11.30
N LYS A 210 -7.05 21.10 -10.29
CA LYS A 210 -6.11 22.10 -9.77
C LYS A 210 -4.73 22.04 -10.43
N ASN A 211 -4.53 21.23 -11.49
CA ASN A 211 -3.25 20.93 -12.12
C ASN A 211 -2.18 20.41 -11.12
N LYS A 212 -2.62 19.63 -10.14
CA LYS A 212 -1.79 19.09 -9.05
C LYS A 212 -1.82 17.56 -8.97
N LEU A 213 -2.13 16.88 -10.05
CA LEU A 213 -2.07 15.43 -10.15
C LEU A 213 -0.97 15.03 -11.13
N SER A 214 -0.15 14.06 -10.75
CA SER A 214 0.84 13.38 -11.59
C SER A 214 0.63 11.88 -11.54
N VAL A 215 1.06 11.19 -12.59
CA VAL A 215 1.07 9.73 -12.67
C VAL A 215 2.50 9.23 -12.75
N GLN A 216 2.81 8.17 -12.00
CA GLN A 216 3.99 7.34 -12.17
C GLN A 216 3.56 6.03 -12.83
N LEU A 217 4.20 5.64 -13.92
CA LEU A 217 3.87 4.41 -14.61
C LEU A 217 4.72 3.26 -14.08
N LEU A 218 4.07 2.18 -13.74
CA LEU A 218 4.71 0.91 -13.44
C LEU A 218 4.87 0.15 -14.76
N ASP A 219 6.04 0.34 -15.38
CA ASP A 219 6.38 -0.21 -16.69
C ASP A 219 6.72 -1.70 -16.65
N LYS A 220 7.19 -2.24 -17.78
CA LYS A 220 7.67 -3.62 -17.90
C LYS A 220 8.70 -3.94 -16.85
N GLY A 221 8.55 -5.09 -16.19
CA GLY A 221 9.40 -5.51 -15.07
C GLY A 221 8.84 -5.17 -13.70
N PHE A 222 7.70 -4.45 -13.63
CA PHE A 222 6.91 -4.34 -12.41
C PHE A 222 5.81 -5.40 -12.38
N ALA A 223 5.55 -5.91 -11.19
CA ALA A 223 4.34 -6.66 -10.87
C ALA A 223 3.52 -5.85 -9.86
N TRP A 224 2.26 -5.64 -10.18
CA TRP A 224 1.23 -5.19 -9.27
C TRP A 224 0.18 -6.29 -9.16
N LEU A 225 -0.10 -6.72 -7.94
CA LEU A 225 -1.00 -7.82 -7.66
C LEU A 225 -2.11 -7.30 -6.73
N ASP A 226 -3.34 -7.37 -7.22
CA ASP A 226 -4.56 -7.12 -6.42
C ASP A 226 -5.11 -8.48 -5.97
N THR A 227 -4.97 -8.77 -4.68
CA THR A 227 -5.38 -10.05 -4.09
C THR A 227 -6.88 -10.12 -3.77
N GLY A 228 -7.71 -9.57 -4.65
CA GLY A 228 -9.15 -9.38 -4.42
C GLY A 228 -10.03 -10.62 -4.63
N THR A 229 -9.52 -11.69 -5.24
CA THR A 229 -10.23 -12.95 -5.54
C THR A 229 -9.41 -14.15 -5.11
N MET A 230 -10.02 -15.35 -5.08
CA MET A 230 -9.30 -16.61 -4.74
C MET A 230 -8.12 -16.83 -5.68
N ASP A 231 -8.35 -16.73 -6.99
CA ASP A 231 -7.32 -16.96 -8.01
C ASP A 231 -6.19 -15.94 -7.88
N SER A 232 -6.52 -14.65 -7.73
CA SER A 232 -5.49 -13.62 -7.58
C SER A 232 -4.69 -13.73 -6.27
N LEU A 233 -5.27 -14.31 -5.22
CA LEU A 233 -4.54 -14.60 -3.97
C LEU A 233 -3.53 -15.74 -4.18
N VAL A 234 -3.91 -16.78 -4.91
CA VAL A 234 -3.02 -17.91 -5.26
C VAL A 234 -1.92 -17.43 -6.20
N ASP A 235 -2.27 -16.68 -7.25
CA ASP A 235 -1.31 -16.12 -8.20
C ASP A 235 -0.27 -15.23 -7.49
N ALA A 236 -0.71 -14.43 -6.52
CA ALA A 236 0.21 -13.60 -5.73
C ALA A 236 1.17 -14.45 -4.89
N ALA A 237 0.68 -15.50 -4.26
CA ALA A 237 1.52 -16.40 -3.47
C ALA A 237 2.53 -17.15 -4.35
N ASP A 238 2.11 -17.63 -5.53
CA ASP A 238 2.99 -18.29 -6.49
C ASP A 238 4.03 -17.34 -7.09
N PHE A 239 3.63 -16.12 -7.40
CA PHE A 239 4.55 -15.07 -7.87
C PHE A 239 5.64 -14.80 -6.83
N VAL A 240 5.26 -14.52 -5.58
CA VAL A 240 6.20 -14.23 -4.49
C VAL A 240 7.15 -15.42 -4.30
N ARG A 241 6.62 -16.63 -4.18
CA ARG A 241 7.40 -17.87 -4.03
C ARG A 241 8.41 -18.04 -5.15
N MET A 242 7.98 -17.87 -6.40
CA MET A 242 8.86 -18.04 -7.57
C MET A 242 9.99 -17.01 -7.59
N VAL A 243 9.67 -15.72 -7.34
CA VAL A 243 10.68 -14.66 -7.34
C VAL A 243 11.68 -14.86 -6.20
N GLU A 244 11.23 -15.10 -4.98
CA GLU A 244 12.10 -15.32 -3.83
C GLU A 244 13.04 -16.51 -4.04
N GLN A 245 12.52 -17.64 -4.54
CA GLN A 245 13.32 -18.83 -4.80
C GLN A 245 14.33 -18.64 -5.95
N ARG A 246 13.98 -17.90 -7.00
CA ARG A 246 14.84 -17.70 -8.17
C ARG A 246 15.91 -16.64 -7.95
N GLN A 247 15.59 -15.61 -7.17
CA GLN A 247 16.51 -14.48 -6.95
C GLN A 247 17.24 -14.57 -5.60
N SER A 248 16.91 -15.56 -4.76
CA SER A 248 17.48 -15.72 -3.40
C SER A 248 17.32 -14.45 -2.55
N ILE A 249 16.15 -13.82 -2.64
CA ILE A 249 15.76 -12.62 -1.87
C ILE A 249 14.52 -12.93 -1.04
N MET A 250 14.15 -12.01 -0.15
CA MET A 250 12.86 -12.01 0.53
C MET A 250 12.11 -10.72 0.20
N ILE A 251 10.94 -10.85 -0.44
CA ILE A 251 10.09 -9.71 -0.78
C ILE A 251 9.42 -9.20 0.49
N SER A 252 9.44 -7.86 0.70
CA SER A 252 8.71 -7.22 1.81
C SER A 252 9.10 -7.71 3.21
N SER A 253 10.38 -8.05 3.41
CA SER A 253 10.94 -8.27 4.74
C SER A 253 11.03 -6.94 5.50
N LEU A 254 10.15 -6.73 6.50
CA LEU A 254 10.05 -5.45 7.19
C LEU A 254 11.32 -5.11 7.97
N GLU A 255 11.89 -6.11 8.63
CA GLU A 255 13.10 -5.98 9.43
C GLU A 255 14.33 -5.72 8.57
N GLU A 256 14.44 -6.37 7.42
CA GLU A 256 15.52 -6.12 6.46
C GLU A 256 15.46 -4.70 5.91
N ILE A 257 14.27 -4.25 5.47
CA ILE A 257 14.05 -2.87 5.02
C ILE A 257 14.39 -1.86 6.12
N ALA A 258 14.03 -2.15 7.36
CA ALA A 258 14.35 -1.31 8.52
C ALA A 258 15.86 -1.26 8.77
N TYR A 259 16.56 -2.39 8.65
CA TYR A 259 18.01 -2.49 8.82
C TYR A 259 18.75 -1.75 7.69
N GLU A 260 18.38 -1.96 6.42
CA GLU A 260 18.93 -1.22 5.28
C GLU A 260 18.77 0.31 5.40
N ASN A 261 17.61 0.74 5.90
CA ASN A 261 17.33 2.14 6.16
C ASN A 261 18.00 2.67 7.45
N LYS A 262 18.73 1.84 8.18
CA LYS A 262 19.38 2.17 9.47
C LYS A 262 18.40 2.62 10.55
N TRP A 263 17.19 2.10 10.54
CA TRP A 263 16.15 2.35 11.53
C TRP A 263 16.26 1.39 12.72
N ILE A 264 16.81 0.21 12.48
CA ILE A 264 17.22 -0.75 13.49
C ILE A 264 18.69 -1.12 13.30
N ASP A 265 19.33 -1.57 14.37
CA ASP A 265 20.70 -2.05 14.34
C ASP A 265 20.79 -3.57 14.15
N LYS A 266 22.03 -4.07 14.00
CA LYS A 266 22.29 -5.51 13.85
C LYS A 266 21.78 -6.34 15.02
N LYS A 267 21.83 -5.80 16.26
CA LYS A 267 21.37 -6.50 17.46
C LYS A 267 19.86 -6.70 17.40
N GLN A 268 19.11 -5.66 17.06
CA GLN A 268 17.66 -5.70 16.91
C GLN A 268 17.25 -6.65 15.78
N LEU A 269 17.99 -6.66 14.66
CA LEU A 269 17.74 -7.61 13.55
C LEU A 269 17.93 -9.06 14.01
N LEU A 270 19.00 -9.35 14.76
CA LEU A 270 19.25 -10.69 15.32
C LEU A 270 18.23 -11.09 16.39
N GLU A 271 17.70 -10.15 17.17
CA GLU A 271 16.60 -10.39 18.11
C GLU A 271 15.32 -10.79 17.34
N SER A 272 15.02 -10.13 16.23
CA SER A 272 13.91 -10.50 15.35
C SER A 272 14.12 -11.89 14.72
N ALA A 273 15.32 -12.19 14.23
CA ALA A 273 15.65 -13.54 13.72
C ALA A 273 15.40 -14.63 14.77
N LYS A 274 15.80 -14.40 16.03
CA LYS A 274 15.55 -15.33 17.14
C LYS A 274 14.05 -15.52 17.41
N ARG A 275 13.25 -14.46 17.31
CA ARG A 275 11.78 -14.50 17.48
C ARG A 275 11.12 -15.41 16.47
N TYR A 276 11.56 -15.36 15.22
CA TYR A 276 11.04 -16.21 14.14
C TYR A 276 11.63 -17.64 14.16
N GLY A 277 12.67 -17.87 14.96
CA GLY A 277 13.25 -19.19 15.21
C GLY A 277 13.84 -19.83 13.94
N LYS A 278 13.51 -21.11 13.71
CA LYS A 278 14.01 -21.90 12.56
C LYS A 278 13.16 -21.73 11.31
N SER A 279 12.29 -20.72 11.24
CA SER A 279 11.53 -20.45 10.01
C SER A 279 12.46 -19.92 8.91
N PRO A 280 12.13 -20.11 7.62
CA PRO A 280 12.89 -19.49 6.52
C PRO A 280 13.05 -17.98 6.68
N TYR A 281 12.03 -17.31 7.21
CA TYR A 281 12.07 -15.87 7.50
C TYR A 281 13.14 -15.52 8.56
N GLY A 282 13.20 -16.29 9.66
CA GLY A 282 14.21 -16.08 10.70
C GLY A 282 15.63 -16.36 10.24
N GLU A 283 15.85 -17.41 9.44
CA GLU A 283 17.16 -17.73 8.88
C GLU A 283 17.60 -16.65 7.87
N HIS A 284 16.68 -16.13 7.04
CA HIS A 284 16.96 -15.02 6.15
C HIS A 284 17.48 -13.79 6.91
N LEU A 285 16.77 -13.33 7.94
CA LEU A 285 17.20 -12.19 8.75
C LEU A 285 18.58 -12.39 9.39
N LYS A 286 18.89 -13.61 9.79
CA LYS A 286 20.21 -13.96 10.31
C LYS A 286 21.28 -13.83 9.24
N HIS A 287 21.04 -14.31 8.01
CA HIS A 287 21.98 -14.17 6.88
C HIS A 287 22.20 -12.68 6.52
N VAL A 288 21.13 -11.87 6.50
CA VAL A 288 21.25 -10.40 6.32
C VAL A 288 22.15 -9.79 7.39
N ALA A 289 21.92 -10.13 8.67
CA ALA A 289 22.73 -9.61 9.78
C ALA A 289 24.22 -10.04 9.70
N GLU A 290 24.48 -11.21 9.13
CA GLU A 290 25.83 -11.76 8.93
C GLU A 290 26.50 -11.25 7.65
N GLY A 291 25.78 -10.49 6.80
CA GLY A 291 26.30 -9.98 5.51
C GLY A 291 26.52 -11.07 4.47
N LYS A 292 25.72 -12.13 4.51
CA LYS A 292 25.78 -13.26 3.56
C LYS A 292 24.89 -13.07 2.34
N ILE A 293 23.95 -12.17 2.44
CA ILE A 293 23.01 -11.73 1.40
C ILE A 293 22.80 -10.24 1.52
#